data_c64772f09438ddaccc4b855169756862
#
_entry.id   c64772f09438ddaccc4b855169756862
#
_cell.length_a   1.000
_cell.length_b   1.000
_cell.length_c   1.000
_cell.angle_alpha   90.00
_cell.angle_beta   90.00
_cell.angle_gamma   90.00
#
_symmetry.space_group_name_H-M   'P 1'
#
loop_
_entity.id
_entity.type
_entity.pdbx_description
1 polymer ?
#
loop_
_entity_poly.entity_id
_entity_poly.type
_entity_poly.pdbx_seq_one_letter_code
_entity_poly.pdbx_strand_id
1 'polypeptide(L)'
;MNNNRNSKKFIPFIALAILLLVSLACGSSTSPSLVATSVPPADSGSQEQPTQAQAAPAVQQNYKVGDVVAIGDHVLVVLGWENVPAGDFSKPDAGKKFVAVELLIVNNSQSSMSVSTLLQMTMKDDTGQKYDVDFMASTEIGGGSIDGELAPGEKIRGKVGFQVGENAQGLQFVFDADVWGSGKVFVDLGAEPVTVEPPASIAGETTQQTYNVGDVIAMGTTTLTVNEIQYPAGDDFNKPNMGFKFLVVDLTLENQSATAISISTLMQMSMKDTNSQKFNVDFMASTASGGSSPDGEIAPGEKLRGQVGFQVPVDASGLVFIFDADVWGTGKVLIAIP
;
A
#
# COMPACT_ATOMS: atom_id res chain seq x y z
N MET A 1 16.63 -49.22 46.44
CA MET A 1 16.94 -48.46 47.66
C MET A 1 17.47 -47.12 47.33
N ASN A 2 16.89 -46.11 47.94
CA ASN A 2 17.16 -44.66 47.95
C ASN A 2 16.86 -43.84 46.62
N ASN A 3 15.77 -43.30 46.51
CA ASN A 3 15.16 -42.05 46.99
C ASN A 3 16.12 -40.85 47.08
N ASN A 4 16.00 -39.89 46.17
CA ASN A 4 16.06 -38.49 46.59
C ASN A 4 15.27 -37.54 45.71
N ARG A 5 14.51 -36.78 46.37
CA ARG A 5 13.42 -35.89 46.14
C ARG A 5 13.79 -34.62 45.35
N ASN A 6 12.84 -34.28 44.51
CA ASN A 6 12.54 -32.93 43.96
C ASN A 6 12.64 -31.80 44.99
N SER A 7 13.19 -30.68 44.55
CA SER A 7 12.81 -29.38 45.10
C SER A 7 12.43 -28.43 43.96
N LYS A 8 11.13 -28.25 43.78
CA LYS A 8 10.54 -27.17 42.97
C LYS A 8 10.75 -25.84 43.69
N LYS A 9 11.51 -24.93 43.12
CA LYS A 9 11.56 -23.54 43.58
C LYS A 9 10.41 -22.77 42.96
N PHE A 10 9.44 -22.42 43.78
CA PHE A 10 8.41 -21.42 43.50
C PHE A 10 9.04 -20.03 43.52
N ILE A 11 8.84 -19.27 42.46
CA ILE A 11 9.09 -17.82 42.39
C ILE A 11 7.76 -17.13 42.62
N PRO A 12 7.59 -16.30 43.66
CA PRO A 12 6.34 -15.56 43.83
C PRO A 12 6.24 -14.38 42.90
N PHE A 13 5.11 -14.27 42.23
CA PHE A 13 4.68 -13.08 41.50
C PHE A 13 4.47 -11.93 42.48
N ILE A 14 5.23 -10.86 42.31
CA ILE A 14 4.96 -9.57 42.97
C ILE A 14 4.04 -8.80 42.05
N ALA A 15 2.77 -8.74 42.41
CA ALA A 15 1.79 -7.84 41.80
C ALA A 15 1.99 -6.42 42.36
N LEU A 16 2.47 -5.51 41.57
CA LEU A 16 2.54 -4.09 41.89
C LEU A 16 1.20 -3.41 41.55
N ALA A 17 0.36 -3.23 42.57
CA ALA A 17 -0.88 -2.45 42.46
C ALA A 17 -0.54 -0.96 42.58
N ILE A 18 -0.68 -0.23 41.47
CA ILE A 18 -0.63 1.24 41.47
C ILE A 18 -2.04 1.76 41.78
N LEU A 19 -2.21 2.31 42.95
CA LEU A 19 -3.44 2.97 43.41
C LEU A 19 -3.46 4.41 42.88
N LEU A 20 -4.31 4.65 41.86
CA LEU A 20 -4.63 6.03 41.40
C LEU A 20 -5.72 6.63 42.29
N LEU A 21 -5.34 7.57 43.11
CA LEU A 21 -6.26 8.43 43.88
C LEU A 21 -6.94 9.43 42.93
N VAL A 22 -8.21 9.19 42.62
CA VAL A 22 -9.08 10.18 41.99
C VAL A 22 -9.74 11.02 43.08
N SER A 23 -9.35 12.28 43.22
CA SER A 23 -10.02 13.27 44.06
C SER A 23 -11.31 13.72 43.37
N LEU A 24 -12.47 13.34 43.92
CA LEU A 24 -13.76 13.95 43.59
C LEU A 24 -13.82 15.36 44.17
N ALA A 25 -13.84 16.36 43.31
CA ALA A 25 -14.30 17.70 43.63
C ALA A 25 -15.79 17.81 43.29
N CYS A 26 -16.63 17.84 44.30
CA CYS A 26 -18.05 18.18 44.20
C CYS A 26 -18.16 19.67 43.96
N GLY A 27 -18.60 20.11 42.79
CA GLY A 27 -18.96 21.49 42.46
C GLY A 27 -20.46 21.57 42.19
N SER A 28 -21.17 22.22 43.10
CA SER A 28 -22.60 22.46 43.08
C SER A 28 -23.04 23.32 41.89
N SER A 29 -24.07 22.82 41.22
CA SER A 29 -24.84 23.54 40.20
C SER A 29 -25.61 24.71 40.80
N THR A 30 -25.28 25.92 40.38
CA THR A 30 -26.17 27.10 40.58
C THR A 30 -26.53 27.66 39.20
N SER A 31 -27.82 27.59 38.89
CA SER A 31 -28.42 28.22 37.73
C SER A 31 -28.32 29.75 37.85
N PRO A 32 -27.93 30.49 36.81
CA PRO A 32 -28.03 31.96 36.85
C PRO A 32 -29.44 32.41 36.57
N SER A 33 -30.02 33.11 37.56
CA SER A 33 -31.25 33.86 37.47
C SER A 33 -31.00 35.19 36.77
N LEU A 34 -31.82 35.51 35.78
CA LEU A 34 -31.80 36.82 35.10
C LEU A 34 -32.27 37.90 36.04
N VAL A 35 -31.39 38.84 36.37
CA VAL A 35 -31.78 40.16 36.96
C VAL A 35 -31.52 41.21 35.90
N ALA A 36 -32.61 41.81 35.44
CA ALA A 36 -32.56 43.00 34.60
C ALA A 36 -32.22 44.22 35.49
N THR A 37 -31.14 44.93 35.21
CA THR A 37 -30.91 46.24 35.74
C THR A 37 -30.62 47.23 34.63
N SER A 38 -31.40 48.28 34.61
CA SER A 38 -31.44 49.38 33.65
C SER A 38 -30.19 50.23 33.61
N VAL A 39 -29.90 50.70 32.41
CA VAL A 39 -28.80 51.56 31.92
C VAL A 39 -28.91 53.01 32.41
N PRO A 40 -27.79 53.74 32.48
CA PRO A 40 -27.73 55.04 31.81
C PRO A 40 -26.56 55.11 30.78
N PRO A 41 -26.65 56.00 29.77
CA PRO A 41 -25.78 56.01 28.63
C PRO A 41 -24.52 56.87 28.86
N ALA A 42 -23.37 56.35 28.34
CA ALA A 42 -22.21 57.20 28.07
C ALA A 42 -21.36 56.61 26.95
N ASP A 43 -21.43 57.35 25.93
CA ASP A 43 -20.36 57.83 25.06
C ASP A 43 -19.56 56.85 24.14
N SER A 44 -19.51 57.26 22.90
CA SER A 44 -18.93 56.76 21.69
C SER A 44 -17.45 56.40 21.78
N GLY A 45 -17.14 55.17 21.51
CA GLY A 45 -15.82 54.74 21.09
C GLY A 45 -16.00 53.55 20.12
N SER A 46 -16.06 53.82 18.81
CA SER A 46 -16.05 52.80 17.77
C SER A 46 -14.75 52.02 17.84
N GLN A 47 -14.76 50.87 18.49
CA GLN A 47 -13.76 49.84 18.25
C GLN A 47 -14.31 48.97 17.13
N GLU A 48 -13.72 49.11 15.95
CA GLU A 48 -13.90 48.18 14.87
C GLU A 48 -13.41 46.79 15.35
N GLN A 49 -14.36 45.92 15.66
CA GLN A 49 -14.12 44.50 15.86
C GLN A 49 -13.62 43.94 14.55
N PRO A 50 -12.43 43.29 14.50
CA PRO A 50 -11.97 42.66 13.24
C PRO A 50 -13.01 41.65 12.81
N THR A 51 -13.69 41.93 11.71
CA THR A 51 -14.52 40.95 10.99
C THR A 51 -13.61 39.79 10.67
N GLN A 52 -13.78 38.67 11.38
CA GLN A 52 -13.20 37.41 10.94
C GLN A 52 -13.73 37.18 9.55
N ALA A 53 -12.84 37.32 8.55
CA ALA A 53 -13.13 36.91 7.21
C ALA A 53 -13.51 35.41 7.26
N GLN A 54 -14.78 35.13 7.05
CA GLN A 54 -15.30 33.79 6.92
C GLN A 54 -14.57 33.20 5.71
N ALA A 55 -13.68 32.27 5.97
CA ALA A 55 -12.98 31.55 4.90
C ALA A 55 -14.05 31.07 3.91
N ALA A 56 -13.95 31.49 2.67
CA ALA A 56 -14.82 30.97 1.61
C ALA A 56 -14.72 29.43 1.65
N PRO A 57 -15.84 28.71 1.48
CA PRO A 57 -15.79 27.26 1.43
C PRO A 57 -14.76 26.87 0.36
N ALA A 58 -13.77 26.06 0.75
CA ALA A 58 -12.78 25.56 -0.18
C ALA A 58 -13.54 24.84 -1.30
N VAL A 59 -13.42 25.36 -2.53
CA VAL A 59 -14.02 24.73 -3.70
C VAL A 59 -13.32 23.39 -3.83
N GLN A 60 -14.05 22.31 -3.57
CA GLN A 60 -13.55 20.96 -3.75
C GLN A 60 -13.26 20.78 -5.24
N GLN A 61 -11.98 20.66 -5.60
CA GLN A 61 -11.58 20.47 -6.97
C GLN A 61 -11.82 19.02 -7.35
N ASN A 62 -12.75 18.77 -8.28
CA ASN A 62 -13.00 17.45 -8.82
C ASN A 62 -12.21 17.27 -10.10
N TYR A 63 -11.40 16.23 -10.14
CA TYR A 63 -10.65 15.79 -11.31
C TYR A 63 -11.41 14.69 -12.05
N LYS A 64 -10.91 14.30 -13.23
CA LYS A 64 -11.45 13.23 -14.05
C LYS A 64 -10.39 12.18 -14.34
N VAL A 65 -10.80 11.04 -14.84
CA VAL A 65 -9.90 10.01 -15.36
C VAL A 65 -9.00 10.62 -16.44
N GLY A 66 -7.69 10.37 -16.30
CA GLY A 66 -6.64 10.90 -17.17
C GLY A 66 -6.06 12.26 -16.75
N ASP A 67 -6.66 12.97 -15.80
CA ASP A 67 -6.10 14.21 -15.29
C ASP A 67 -4.81 13.94 -14.51
N VAL A 68 -3.80 14.79 -14.74
CA VAL A 68 -2.54 14.80 -13.98
C VAL A 68 -2.71 15.67 -12.76
N VAL A 69 -2.79 15.05 -11.59
CA VAL A 69 -3.04 15.75 -10.33
C VAL A 69 -1.72 15.91 -9.58
N ALA A 70 -1.26 17.16 -9.44
CA ALA A 70 -0.11 17.46 -8.59
C ALA A 70 -0.54 17.52 -7.12
N ILE A 71 0.18 16.79 -6.27
CA ILE A 71 -0.03 16.69 -4.83
C ILE A 71 1.30 17.02 -4.15
N GLY A 72 1.57 18.32 -3.91
CA GLY A 72 2.89 18.78 -3.51
C GLY A 72 3.93 18.38 -4.57
N ASP A 73 4.96 17.67 -4.17
CA ASP A 73 6.00 17.14 -5.05
C ASP A 73 5.67 15.75 -5.62
N HIS A 74 4.42 15.31 -5.54
CA HIS A 74 3.97 14.01 -6.04
C HIS A 74 2.94 14.20 -7.16
N VAL A 75 2.75 13.17 -7.96
CA VAL A 75 1.73 13.15 -9.02
C VAL A 75 0.86 11.92 -8.86
N LEU A 76 -0.44 12.10 -8.99
CA LEU A 76 -1.45 11.05 -9.09
C LEU A 76 -2.16 11.16 -10.44
N VAL A 77 -2.34 10.05 -11.11
CA VAL A 77 -3.24 9.92 -12.27
C VAL A 77 -4.12 8.70 -12.06
N VAL A 78 -5.43 8.89 -12.14
CA VAL A 78 -6.37 7.77 -12.29
C VAL A 78 -6.42 7.45 -13.78
N LEU A 79 -5.91 6.28 -14.17
CA LEU A 79 -5.82 5.85 -15.57
C LEU A 79 -7.13 5.23 -16.07
N GLY A 80 -7.99 4.79 -15.16
CA GLY A 80 -9.26 4.20 -15.54
C GLY A 80 -9.91 3.39 -14.44
N TRP A 81 -11.03 2.78 -14.80
CA TRP A 81 -11.72 1.83 -13.95
C TRP A 81 -12.44 0.78 -14.77
N GLU A 82 -12.70 -0.37 -14.17
CA GLU A 82 -13.38 -1.51 -14.81
C GLU A 82 -14.25 -2.29 -13.82
N ASN A 83 -15.25 -3.01 -14.34
CA ASN A 83 -15.94 -4.03 -13.57
C ASN A 83 -15.09 -5.30 -13.58
N VAL A 84 -14.86 -5.88 -12.40
CA VAL A 84 -14.07 -7.10 -12.24
C VAL A 84 -15.01 -8.30 -12.18
N PRO A 85 -14.87 -9.31 -13.04
CA PRO A 85 -15.65 -10.53 -12.95
C PRO A 85 -15.43 -11.24 -11.61
N ALA A 86 -16.47 -11.89 -11.10
CA ALA A 86 -16.30 -12.78 -9.95
C ALA A 86 -15.46 -14.00 -10.35
N GLY A 87 -14.50 -14.35 -9.50
CA GLY A 87 -13.71 -15.58 -9.65
C GLY A 87 -14.41 -16.80 -9.04
N ASP A 88 -13.72 -17.93 -9.11
CA ASP A 88 -14.22 -19.18 -8.53
C ASP A 88 -14.26 -19.11 -7.00
N PHE A 89 -13.32 -18.43 -6.40
CA PHE A 89 -13.13 -18.32 -4.95
C PHE A 89 -13.50 -16.96 -4.37
N SER A 90 -13.56 -15.92 -5.19
CA SER A 90 -13.87 -14.55 -4.80
C SER A 90 -15.16 -14.10 -5.48
N LYS A 91 -16.20 -13.88 -4.69
CA LYS A 91 -17.48 -13.38 -5.17
C LYS A 91 -17.89 -12.15 -4.39
N PRO A 92 -18.47 -11.14 -5.06
CA PRO A 92 -19.03 -10.00 -4.35
C PRO A 92 -20.21 -10.45 -3.48
N ASP A 93 -20.45 -9.71 -2.39
CA ASP A 93 -21.64 -9.88 -1.56
C ASP A 93 -22.93 -9.71 -2.39
N ALA A 94 -24.03 -10.25 -1.90
CA ALA A 94 -25.33 -10.10 -2.56
C ALA A 94 -25.70 -8.62 -2.77
N GLY A 95 -26.05 -8.25 -3.99
CA GLY A 95 -26.37 -6.87 -4.40
C GLY A 95 -25.16 -5.94 -4.58
N LYS A 96 -23.96 -6.51 -4.64
CA LYS A 96 -22.72 -5.78 -4.92
C LYS A 96 -22.00 -6.31 -6.14
N LYS A 97 -21.04 -5.54 -6.65
CA LYS A 97 -20.12 -5.89 -7.72
C LYS A 97 -18.69 -5.48 -7.37
N PHE A 98 -17.73 -6.15 -7.95
CA PHE A 98 -16.32 -5.76 -7.87
C PHE A 98 -16.01 -4.71 -8.94
N VAL A 99 -15.22 -3.72 -8.54
CA VAL A 99 -14.70 -2.64 -9.39
C VAL A 99 -13.22 -2.48 -9.11
N ALA A 100 -12.43 -2.29 -10.15
CA ALA A 100 -11.03 -1.93 -10.05
C ALA A 100 -10.79 -0.51 -10.56
N VAL A 101 -9.94 0.24 -9.86
CA VAL A 101 -9.43 1.55 -10.29
C VAL A 101 -7.94 1.43 -10.57
N GLU A 102 -7.51 1.84 -11.75
CA GLU A 102 -6.10 1.83 -12.15
C GLU A 102 -5.47 3.19 -11.91
N LEU A 103 -4.31 3.19 -11.27
CA LEU A 103 -3.60 4.38 -10.81
C LEU A 103 -2.15 4.40 -11.28
N LEU A 104 -1.63 5.59 -11.50
CA LEU A 104 -0.20 5.87 -11.62
C LEU A 104 0.16 6.92 -10.57
N ILE A 105 1.14 6.62 -9.72
CA ILE A 105 1.68 7.54 -8.71
C ILE A 105 3.16 7.75 -9.00
N VAL A 106 3.61 9.01 -8.90
CA VAL A 106 5.02 9.39 -9.13
C VAL A 106 5.52 10.18 -7.93
N ASN A 107 6.67 9.79 -7.41
CA ASN A 107 7.38 10.54 -6.38
C ASN A 107 8.42 11.47 -7.03
N ASN A 108 8.10 12.74 -7.18
CA ASN A 108 9.02 13.76 -7.70
C ASN A 108 9.80 14.48 -6.58
N SER A 109 9.62 14.08 -5.32
CA SER A 109 10.33 14.66 -4.18
C SER A 109 11.78 14.13 -4.10
N GLN A 110 12.56 14.70 -3.17
CA GLN A 110 13.93 14.27 -2.89
C GLN A 110 14.01 13.20 -1.78
N SER A 111 12.87 12.76 -1.25
CA SER A 111 12.77 11.77 -0.19
C SER A 111 11.81 10.65 -0.58
N SER A 112 12.00 9.48 0.03
CA SER A 112 11.06 8.38 -0.12
C SER A 112 9.67 8.75 0.40
N MET A 113 8.63 8.20 -0.22
CA MET A 113 7.24 8.33 0.21
C MET A 113 6.56 6.96 0.30
N SER A 114 5.68 6.80 1.27
CA SER A 114 4.90 5.58 1.42
C SER A 114 3.51 5.74 0.80
N VAL A 115 3.07 4.70 0.09
CA VAL A 115 1.69 4.56 -0.41
C VAL A 115 1.03 3.40 0.33
N SER A 116 -0.19 3.63 0.82
CA SER A 116 -1.01 2.61 1.46
C SER A 116 -2.44 2.68 0.92
N THR A 117 -2.84 1.65 0.20
CA THR A 117 -4.20 1.57 -0.38
C THR A 117 -5.27 1.63 0.70
N LEU A 118 -5.07 0.91 1.80
CA LEU A 118 -6.03 0.84 2.91
C LEU A 118 -6.20 2.16 3.66
N LEU A 119 -5.14 2.97 3.77
CA LEU A 119 -5.18 4.22 4.52
C LEU A 119 -5.54 5.42 3.64
N GLN A 120 -5.22 5.38 2.35
CA GLN A 120 -5.28 6.55 1.48
C GLN A 120 -6.38 6.48 0.43
N MET A 121 -6.98 5.29 0.19
CA MET A 121 -7.88 5.11 -0.96
C MET A 121 -9.26 4.67 -0.52
N THR A 122 -10.25 5.36 -1.03
CA THR A 122 -11.65 5.02 -0.84
C THR A 122 -12.44 5.38 -2.09
N MET A 123 -13.66 4.89 -2.20
CA MET A 123 -14.60 5.27 -3.26
C MET A 123 -15.90 5.76 -2.64
N LYS A 124 -16.60 6.63 -3.36
CA LYS A 124 -17.98 7.07 -3.02
C LYS A 124 -18.85 7.01 -4.24
N ASP A 125 -20.15 6.90 -4.02
CA ASP A 125 -21.17 7.11 -5.05
C ASP A 125 -21.88 8.46 -4.91
N ASP A 126 -22.82 8.75 -5.80
CA ASP A 126 -23.60 10.00 -5.83
C ASP A 126 -24.54 10.15 -4.63
N THR A 127 -24.85 9.05 -3.90
CA THR A 127 -25.59 9.09 -2.64
C THR A 127 -24.72 9.42 -1.43
N GLY A 128 -23.39 9.45 -1.62
CA GLY A 128 -22.40 9.65 -0.57
C GLY A 128 -22.04 8.36 0.18
N GLN A 129 -22.50 7.20 -0.27
CA GLN A 129 -22.08 5.91 0.29
C GLN A 129 -20.57 5.72 0.05
N LYS A 130 -19.85 5.45 1.14
CA LYS A 130 -18.42 5.18 1.11
C LYS A 130 -18.16 3.68 0.91
N TYR A 131 -17.16 3.37 0.12
CA TYR A 131 -16.64 2.02 -0.12
C TYR A 131 -15.13 2.01 0.18
N ASP A 132 -14.70 1.11 1.03
CA ASP A 132 -13.29 0.91 1.34
C ASP A 132 -12.68 -0.08 0.35
N VAL A 133 -11.35 -0.14 0.31
CA VAL A 133 -10.61 -1.13 -0.49
C VAL A 133 -11.03 -2.53 -0.08
N ASP A 134 -11.30 -3.37 -1.07
CA ASP A 134 -11.74 -4.74 -0.87
C ASP A 134 -10.63 -5.72 -1.29
N PHE A 135 -10.24 -6.58 -0.36
CA PHE A 135 -9.17 -7.55 -0.59
C PHE A 135 -9.55 -8.59 -1.65
N MET A 136 -10.81 -9.08 -1.62
CA MET A 136 -11.27 -10.10 -2.56
C MET A 136 -11.33 -9.55 -3.99
N ALA A 137 -11.84 -8.31 -4.15
CA ALA A 137 -11.79 -7.62 -5.43
C ALA A 137 -10.33 -7.46 -5.91
N SER A 138 -9.42 -7.08 -5.01
CA SER A 138 -8.01 -6.87 -5.33
C SER A 138 -7.29 -8.15 -5.76
N THR A 139 -7.67 -9.32 -5.24
CA THR A 139 -7.10 -10.62 -5.69
C THR A 139 -7.56 -11.03 -7.08
N GLU A 140 -8.78 -10.67 -7.48
CA GLU A 140 -9.32 -11.03 -8.80
C GLU A 140 -8.79 -10.16 -9.95
N ILE A 141 -8.27 -8.97 -9.63
CA ILE A 141 -7.81 -8.03 -10.66
C ILE A 141 -6.57 -8.56 -11.41
N GLY A 142 -5.78 -9.40 -10.79
CA GLY A 142 -4.45 -9.77 -11.29
C GLY A 142 -3.54 -8.53 -11.41
N GLY A 143 -2.38 -8.59 -10.89
CA GLY A 143 -1.49 -7.43 -10.80
C GLY A 143 -1.22 -7.07 -9.35
N GLY A 144 -0.16 -6.31 -9.12
CA GLY A 144 0.29 -6.01 -7.78
C GLY A 144 -0.45 -4.86 -7.14
N SER A 145 -0.57 -4.93 -5.83
CA SER A 145 -0.91 -3.77 -5.01
C SER A 145 0.10 -2.65 -5.24
N ILE A 146 -0.38 -1.41 -5.24
CA ILE A 146 0.48 -0.22 -5.29
C ILE A 146 1.00 0.19 -3.91
N ASP A 147 0.79 -0.64 -2.88
CA ASP A 147 1.35 -0.42 -1.55
C ASP A 147 2.88 -0.52 -1.55
N GLY A 148 3.51 0.27 -0.71
CA GLY A 148 4.93 0.25 -0.49
C GLY A 148 5.58 1.61 -0.52
N GLU A 149 6.91 1.61 -0.45
CA GLU A 149 7.72 2.81 -0.48
C GLU A 149 8.18 3.12 -1.91
N LEU A 150 8.01 4.38 -2.34
CA LEU A 150 8.52 4.91 -3.58
C LEU A 150 9.74 5.79 -3.29
N ALA A 151 10.88 5.42 -3.86
CA ALA A 151 12.09 6.23 -3.81
C ALA A 151 11.93 7.55 -4.60
N PRO A 152 12.80 8.56 -4.41
CA PRO A 152 12.84 9.76 -5.24
C PRO A 152 12.87 9.44 -6.74
N GLY A 153 11.97 10.05 -7.51
CA GLY A 153 11.82 9.84 -8.95
C GLY A 153 11.14 8.51 -9.35
N GLU A 154 10.83 7.64 -8.40
CA GLU A 154 10.18 6.37 -8.69
C GLU A 154 8.70 6.58 -9.02
N LYS A 155 8.18 5.71 -9.89
CA LYS A 155 6.77 5.63 -10.23
C LYS A 155 6.23 4.21 -10.04
N ILE A 156 4.97 4.13 -9.68
CA ILE A 156 4.25 2.87 -9.53
C ILE A 156 2.90 2.97 -10.24
N ARG A 157 2.57 1.94 -11.01
CA ARG A 157 1.27 1.74 -11.64
C ARG A 157 0.66 0.46 -11.07
N GLY A 158 -0.64 0.46 -10.85
CA GLY A 158 -1.34 -0.72 -10.40
C GLY A 158 -2.82 -0.45 -10.20
N LYS A 159 -3.54 -1.50 -9.82
CA LYS A 159 -4.98 -1.48 -9.63
C LYS A 159 -5.34 -1.69 -8.18
N VAL A 160 -6.45 -1.07 -7.77
CA VAL A 160 -7.03 -1.20 -6.43
C VAL A 160 -8.47 -1.65 -6.57
N GLY A 161 -8.84 -2.71 -5.84
CA GLY A 161 -10.16 -3.31 -5.88
C GLY A 161 -11.10 -2.74 -4.83
N PHE A 162 -12.38 -2.60 -5.22
CA PHE A 162 -13.47 -2.16 -4.37
C PHE A 162 -14.68 -3.05 -4.55
N GLN A 163 -15.53 -3.11 -3.53
CA GLN A 163 -16.82 -3.75 -3.61
C GLN A 163 -17.91 -2.70 -3.47
N VAL A 164 -18.59 -2.35 -4.57
CA VAL A 164 -19.61 -1.31 -4.64
C VAL A 164 -21.01 -1.89 -4.82
N GLY A 165 -22.05 -1.10 -4.52
CA GLY A 165 -23.44 -1.50 -4.82
C GLY A 165 -23.62 -1.82 -6.31
N GLU A 166 -24.39 -2.85 -6.65
CA GLU A 166 -24.63 -3.26 -8.05
C GLU A 166 -25.14 -2.11 -8.92
N ASN A 167 -26.02 -1.26 -8.33
CA ASN A 167 -26.63 -0.10 -8.98
C ASN A 167 -25.98 1.23 -8.61
N ALA A 168 -24.78 1.22 -7.99
CA ALA A 168 -24.08 2.44 -7.62
C ALA A 168 -23.75 3.27 -8.86
N GLN A 169 -24.01 4.59 -8.80
CA GLN A 169 -23.78 5.55 -9.88
C GLN A 169 -22.92 6.71 -9.36
N GLY A 170 -22.37 7.50 -10.28
CA GLY A 170 -21.55 8.65 -9.93
C GLY A 170 -20.35 8.29 -9.08
N LEU A 171 -19.70 7.15 -9.41
CA LEU A 171 -18.53 6.68 -8.67
C LEU A 171 -17.40 7.71 -8.71
N GLN A 172 -16.90 8.04 -7.55
CA GLN A 172 -15.80 8.97 -7.33
C GLN A 172 -14.70 8.27 -6.52
N PHE A 173 -13.51 8.21 -7.08
CA PHE A 173 -12.32 7.77 -6.36
C PHE A 173 -11.81 8.90 -5.47
N VAL A 174 -11.46 8.58 -4.23
CA VAL A 174 -10.94 9.53 -3.25
C VAL A 174 -9.58 9.08 -2.79
N PHE A 175 -8.58 9.91 -3.02
CA PHE A 175 -7.22 9.72 -2.51
C PHE A 175 -6.96 10.67 -1.36
N ASP A 176 -6.64 10.13 -0.20
CA ASP A 176 -6.31 10.88 0.99
C ASP A 176 -4.79 11.14 1.05
N ALA A 177 -4.40 12.33 0.67
CA ALA A 177 -3.02 12.78 0.68
C ALA A 177 -2.64 13.55 1.97
N ASP A 178 -3.49 13.52 3.00
CA ASP A 178 -3.21 14.18 4.28
C ASP A 178 -1.94 13.64 4.94
N VAL A 179 -1.63 12.37 4.75
CA VAL A 179 -0.36 11.76 5.20
C VAL A 179 0.87 12.43 4.60
N TRP A 180 0.70 13.14 3.46
CA TRP A 180 1.73 13.95 2.79
C TRP A 180 1.51 15.46 3.02
N GLY A 181 0.51 15.83 3.85
CA GLY A 181 0.19 17.21 4.17
C GLY A 181 -0.57 17.97 3.06
N SER A 182 -1.26 17.27 2.16
CA SER A 182 -1.83 17.88 0.94
C SER A 182 -3.34 17.72 0.77
N GLY A 183 -4.06 17.21 1.79
CA GLY A 183 -5.52 17.09 1.77
C GLY A 183 -6.02 15.91 0.91
N LYS A 184 -7.26 16.02 0.40
CA LYS A 184 -7.92 14.96 -0.37
C LYS A 184 -8.10 15.32 -1.82
N VAL A 185 -7.84 14.35 -2.69
CA VAL A 185 -8.07 14.42 -4.13
C VAL A 185 -9.33 13.61 -4.46
N PHE A 186 -10.20 14.18 -5.29
CA PHE A 186 -11.44 13.56 -5.73
C PHE A 186 -11.43 13.43 -7.25
N VAL A 187 -11.61 12.20 -7.75
CA VAL A 187 -11.61 11.92 -9.18
C VAL A 187 -12.92 11.29 -9.59
N ASP A 188 -13.67 11.98 -10.44
CA ASP A 188 -14.89 11.47 -11.04
C ASP A 188 -14.53 10.37 -12.07
N LEU A 189 -15.07 9.18 -11.87
CA LEU A 189 -14.78 8.02 -12.72
C LEU A 189 -15.63 7.98 -14.00
N GLY A 190 -16.66 8.85 -14.11
CA GLY A 190 -17.62 8.81 -15.19
C GLY A 190 -18.65 7.69 -15.07
N ALA A 191 -19.56 7.61 -16.03
CA ALA A 191 -20.68 6.66 -16.00
C ALA A 191 -20.28 5.24 -16.48
N GLU A 192 -19.31 5.17 -17.40
CA GLU A 192 -18.92 3.93 -18.05
C GLU A 192 -17.44 3.61 -17.76
N PRO A 193 -17.07 2.35 -17.65
CA PRO A 193 -15.68 1.92 -17.55
C PRO A 193 -14.83 2.50 -18.66
N VAL A 194 -13.66 3.01 -18.29
CA VAL A 194 -12.73 3.65 -19.21
C VAL A 194 -11.29 3.38 -18.79
N THR A 195 -10.40 3.28 -19.76
CA THR A 195 -8.94 3.22 -19.52
C THR A 195 -8.27 4.18 -20.51
N VAL A 196 -7.31 4.97 -20.00
CA VAL A 196 -6.49 5.88 -20.78
C VAL A 196 -5.02 5.52 -20.61
N GLU A 197 -4.22 5.81 -21.63
CA GLU A 197 -2.77 5.65 -21.54
C GLU A 197 -2.15 6.69 -20.60
N PRO A 198 -1.08 6.34 -19.87
CA PRO A 198 -0.35 7.29 -19.06
C PRO A 198 0.16 8.46 -19.91
N PRO A 199 0.02 9.72 -19.43
CA PRO A 199 0.56 10.87 -20.13
C PRO A 199 2.08 10.75 -20.31
N ALA A 200 2.57 10.92 -21.54
CA ALA A 200 4.00 10.83 -21.87
C ALA A 200 4.88 11.88 -21.12
N SER A 201 4.26 12.93 -20.61
CA SER A 201 4.94 14.02 -19.88
C SER A 201 5.22 13.71 -18.40
N ILE A 202 4.75 12.59 -17.87
CA ILE A 202 5.05 12.22 -16.50
C ILE A 202 6.45 11.62 -16.46
N ALA A 203 7.44 12.50 -16.41
CA ALA A 203 8.83 12.14 -16.26
C ALA A 203 9.09 11.72 -14.79
N GLY A 204 9.67 10.61 -14.63
CA GLY A 204 10.20 10.05 -13.41
C GLY A 204 10.99 8.83 -13.84
N GLU A 205 12.19 9.03 -14.35
CA GLU A 205 13.17 7.95 -14.51
C GLU A 205 14.35 8.26 -13.62
N THR A 206 14.37 7.65 -12.46
CA THR A 206 15.63 7.44 -11.76
C THR A 206 16.35 6.35 -12.54
N THR A 207 17.53 6.66 -13.07
CA THR A 207 18.49 5.66 -13.54
C THR A 207 19.00 4.88 -12.32
N GLN A 208 18.18 3.98 -11.76
CA GLN A 208 18.64 3.02 -10.77
C GLN A 208 19.49 1.97 -11.50
N GLN A 209 20.62 1.61 -10.89
CA GLN A 209 21.47 0.54 -11.43
C GLN A 209 20.66 -0.75 -11.50
N THR A 210 20.61 -1.34 -12.70
CA THR A 210 19.94 -2.63 -12.91
C THR A 210 21.02 -3.70 -13.13
N TYR A 211 20.87 -4.82 -12.46
CA TYR A 211 21.73 -5.99 -12.55
C TYR A 211 21.13 -7.04 -13.47
N ASN A 212 21.88 -8.08 -13.78
CA ASN A 212 21.43 -9.20 -14.60
C ASN A 212 21.24 -10.48 -13.77
N VAL A 213 20.49 -11.42 -14.31
CA VAL A 213 20.41 -12.78 -13.75
C VAL A 213 21.84 -13.39 -13.73
N GLY A 214 22.23 -13.94 -12.60
CA GLY A 214 23.55 -14.50 -12.35
C GLY A 214 24.53 -13.54 -11.66
N ASP A 215 24.25 -12.24 -11.63
CA ASP A 215 25.11 -11.30 -10.91
C ASP A 215 25.04 -11.55 -9.38
N VAL A 216 26.18 -11.43 -8.71
CA VAL A 216 26.27 -11.44 -7.24
C VAL A 216 26.23 -10.01 -6.75
N ILE A 217 25.16 -9.63 -6.11
CA ILE A 217 24.84 -8.25 -5.75
C ILE A 217 25.05 -8.07 -4.25
N ALA A 218 25.98 -7.18 -3.87
CA ALA A 218 26.22 -6.86 -2.47
C ALA A 218 25.26 -5.76 -1.98
N MET A 219 24.56 -6.04 -0.88
CA MET A 219 23.68 -5.14 -0.16
C MET A 219 24.21 -4.99 1.27
N GLY A 220 25.19 -4.13 1.45
CA GLY A 220 25.94 -4.06 2.72
C GLY A 220 26.64 -5.37 3.03
N THR A 221 26.22 -6.05 4.09
CA THR A 221 26.73 -7.37 4.52
C THR A 221 25.87 -8.55 4.08
N THR A 222 24.94 -8.35 3.16
CA THR A 222 24.12 -9.41 2.57
C THR A 222 24.38 -9.46 1.07
N THR A 223 24.39 -10.63 0.48
CA THR A 223 24.44 -10.77 -0.98
C THR A 223 23.17 -11.42 -1.51
N LEU A 224 22.73 -10.98 -2.68
CA LEU A 224 21.66 -11.53 -3.46
C LEU A 224 22.18 -12.04 -4.80
N THR A 225 21.77 -13.21 -5.20
CA THR A 225 21.98 -13.74 -6.56
C THR A 225 20.66 -14.29 -7.07
N VAL A 226 20.16 -13.80 -8.19
CA VAL A 226 19.10 -14.46 -8.95
C VAL A 226 19.76 -15.54 -9.80
N ASN A 227 19.46 -16.80 -9.51
CA ASN A 227 20.11 -17.95 -10.15
C ASN A 227 19.50 -18.27 -11.51
N GLU A 228 18.16 -18.24 -11.59
CA GLU A 228 17.40 -18.69 -12.78
C GLU A 228 16.00 -18.06 -12.79
N ILE A 229 15.46 -17.90 -13.98
CA ILE A 229 14.06 -17.53 -14.23
C ILE A 229 13.35 -18.70 -14.90
N GLN A 230 12.18 -19.07 -14.38
CA GLN A 230 11.38 -20.17 -14.88
C GLN A 230 9.97 -19.68 -15.24
N TYR A 231 9.36 -20.33 -16.22
CA TYR A 231 7.99 -20.06 -16.67
C TYR A 231 7.16 -21.35 -16.61
N PRO A 232 6.78 -21.81 -15.41
CA PRO A 232 5.98 -23.03 -15.29
C PRO A 232 4.57 -22.83 -15.87
N ALA A 233 4.08 -23.84 -16.58
CA ALA A 233 2.73 -23.80 -17.14
C ALA A 233 1.62 -23.96 -16.07
N GLY A 234 2.01 -24.41 -14.88
CA GLY A 234 1.08 -24.87 -13.87
C GLY A 234 0.51 -26.26 -14.15
N ASP A 235 -0.49 -26.66 -13.39
CA ASP A 235 -1.18 -27.94 -13.50
C ASP A 235 -2.72 -27.77 -13.45
N ASP A 236 -3.46 -28.86 -13.28
CA ASP A 236 -4.93 -28.79 -13.28
C ASP A 236 -5.53 -28.01 -12.09
N PHE A 237 -4.76 -27.85 -11.02
CA PHE A 237 -5.19 -27.16 -9.79
C PHE A 237 -4.53 -25.80 -9.60
N ASN A 238 -3.43 -25.57 -10.32
CA ASN A 238 -2.59 -24.40 -10.17
C ASN A 238 -2.23 -23.84 -11.55
N LYS A 239 -3.10 -23.01 -12.12
CA LYS A 239 -2.93 -22.36 -13.44
C LYS A 239 -2.88 -20.85 -13.30
N PRO A 240 -2.12 -20.16 -14.17
CA PRO A 240 -2.20 -18.69 -14.21
C PRO A 240 -3.59 -18.23 -14.65
N ASN A 241 -3.98 -17.05 -14.22
CA ASN A 241 -5.20 -16.38 -14.64
C ASN A 241 -5.21 -16.19 -16.16
N MET A 242 -6.42 -16.07 -16.75
CA MET A 242 -6.56 -15.84 -18.20
C MET A 242 -5.81 -14.57 -18.60
N GLY A 243 -4.94 -14.68 -19.62
CA GLY A 243 -4.10 -13.57 -20.10
C GLY A 243 -2.79 -13.40 -19.31
N PHE A 244 -2.52 -14.23 -18.30
CA PHE A 244 -1.30 -14.20 -17.49
C PHE A 244 -0.46 -15.46 -17.71
N LYS A 245 0.81 -15.38 -17.31
CA LYS A 245 1.75 -16.48 -17.20
C LYS A 245 2.41 -16.47 -15.82
N PHE A 246 2.78 -17.64 -15.34
CA PHE A 246 3.65 -17.73 -14.16
C PHE A 246 5.09 -17.39 -14.54
N LEU A 247 5.74 -16.65 -13.67
CA LEU A 247 7.15 -16.35 -13.70
C LEU A 247 7.71 -16.63 -12.31
N VAL A 248 8.71 -17.49 -12.23
CA VAL A 248 9.36 -17.88 -10.98
C VAL A 248 10.81 -17.48 -10.99
N VAL A 249 11.23 -16.77 -9.95
CA VAL A 249 12.61 -16.34 -9.71
C VAL A 249 13.22 -17.27 -8.67
N ASP A 250 14.25 -18.04 -9.07
CA ASP A 250 15.10 -18.80 -8.15
C ASP A 250 16.23 -17.89 -7.69
N LEU A 251 16.39 -17.72 -6.39
CA LEU A 251 17.38 -16.82 -5.83
C LEU A 251 18.10 -17.40 -4.61
N THR A 252 19.28 -16.88 -4.34
CA THR A 252 20.08 -17.19 -3.17
C THR A 252 20.43 -15.89 -2.44
N LEU A 253 20.19 -15.88 -1.12
CA LEU A 253 20.61 -14.85 -0.19
C LEU A 253 21.73 -15.41 0.70
N GLU A 254 22.75 -14.62 1.00
CA GLU A 254 23.83 -14.99 1.92
C GLU A 254 24.00 -13.88 2.95
N ASN A 255 23.92 -14.23 4.21
CA ASN A 255 24.15 -13.31 5.31
C ASN A 255 25.62 -13.34 5.75
N GLN A 256 26.39 -12.31 5.38
CA GLN A 256 27.80 -12.14 5.77
C GLN A 256 27.94 -11.24 7.01
N SER A 257 26.83 -10.84 7.65
CA SER A 257 26.86 -10.03 8.87
C SER A 257 27.15 -10.89 10.11
N ALA A 258 27.36 -10.23 11.25
CA ALA A 258 27.54 -10.88 12.53
C ALA A 258 26.21 -11.18 13.26
N THR A 259 25.07 -10.78 12.69
CA THR A 259 23.73 -10.93 13.26
C THR A 259 22.80 -11.65 12.29
N ALA A 260 21.81 -12.35 12.81
CA ALA A 260 20.77 -12.94 11.97
C ALA A 260 19.93 -11.86 11.28
N ILE A 261 19.48 -12.14 10.05
CA ILE A 261 18.57 -11.28 9.27
C ILE A 261 17.31 -12.04 8.93
N SER A 262 16.19 -11.33 8.85
CA SER A 262 14.90 -11.91 8.45
C SER A 262 14.54 -11.54 7.03
N ILE A 263 14.03 -12.51 6.27
CA ILE A 263 13.53 -12.34 4.91
C ILE A 263 12.02 -12.56 4.89
N SER A 264 11.33 -11.67 4.20
CA SER A 264 9.91 -11.81 3.88
C SER A 264 9.68 -11.51 2.39
N THR A 265 9.35 -12.54 1.64
CA THR A 265 9.10 -12.40 0.19
C THR A 265 7.98 -11.42 -0.09
N LEU A 266 6.89 -11.46 0.69
CA LEU A 266 5.72 -10.59 0.52
C LEU A 266 6.04 -9.11 0.78
N MET A 267 6.99 -8.82 1.66
CA MET A 267 7.35 -7.44 2.01
C MET A 267 8.48 -6.88 1.17
N GLN A 268 9.41 -7.74 0.76
CA GLN A 268 10.68 -7.31 0.16
C GLN A 268 10.78 -7.59 -1.32
N MET A 269 9.88 -8.39 -1.91
CA MET A 269 10.02 -8.81 -3.30
C MET A 269 8.82 -8.39 -4.13
N SER A 270 9.09 -7.82 -5.29
CA SER A 270 8.08 -7.44 -6.27
C SER A 270 8.68 -7.43 -7.67
N MET A 271 7.84 -7.24 -8.67
CA MET A 271 8.25 -7.12 -10.06
C MET A 271 7.56 -5.91 -10.69
N LYS A 272 8.20 -5.28 -11.67
CA LYS A 272 7.61 -4.22 -12.50
C LYS A 272 7.90 -4.49 -13.98
N ASP A 273 7.03 -3.99 -14.84
CA ASP A 273 7.25 -3.92 -16.29
C ASP A 273 7.71 -2.52 -16.74
N THR A 274 7.90 -2.35 -18.04
CA THR A 274 8.27 -1.05 -18.66
C THR A 274 7.22 0.04 -18.45
N ASN A 275 5.96 -0.32 -18.17
CA ASN A 275 4.86 0.62 -17.91
C ASN A 275 4.76 0.99 -16.43
N SER A 276 5.71 0.57 -15.61
CA SER A 276 5.71 0.70 -14.15
C SER A 276 4.56 -0.05 -13.45
N GLN A 277 3.93 -1.00 -14.16
CA GLN A 277 2.96 -1.90 -13.57
C GLN A 277 3.67 -2.81 -12.58
N LYS A 278 3.26 -2.74 -11.32
CA LYS A 278 3.80 -3.59 -10.25
C LYS A 278 3.05 -4.92 -10.21
N PHE A 279 3.80 -6.00 -9.96
CA PHE A 279 3.28 -7.34 -9.70
C PHE A 279 3.82 -7.80 -8.34
N ASN A 280 2.94 -8.23 -7.47
CA ASN A 280 3.30 -8.79 -6.17
C ASN A 280 3.59 -10.28 -6.26
N VAL A 281 4.21 -10.80 -5.21
CA VAL A 281 4.40 -12.23 -5.06
C VAL A 281 3.05 -12.95 -5.09
N ASP A 282 2.98 -13.97 -5.92
CA ASP A 282 1.82 -14.83 -6.09
C ASP A 282 2.13 -16.23 -5.52
N PHE A 283 1.29 -16.68 -4.60
CA PHE A 283 1.49 -17.96 -3.94
C PHE A 283 1.38 -19.15 -4.92
N MET A 284 0.41 -19.11 -5.84
CA MET A 284 0.20 -20.17 -6.81
C MET A 284 1.39 -20.26 -7.76
N ALA A 285 1.88 -19.12 -8.25
CA ALA A 285 3.09 -19.08 -9.06
C ALA A 285 4.31 -19.60 -8.28
N SER A 286 4.47 -19.22 -7.02
CA SER A 286 5.61 -19.62 -6.18
C SER A 286 5.68 -21.15 -5.98
N THR A 287 4.53 -21.82 -5.93
CA THR A 287 4.45 -23.28 -5.77
C THR A 287 4.49 -24.05 -7.10
N ALA A 288 4.30 -23.37 -8.23
CA ALA A 288 4.19 -24.02 -9.54
C ALA A 288 5.46 -24.75 -10.01
N SER A 289 6.64 -24.37 -9.49
CA SER A 289 7.93 -25.04 -9.79
C SER A 289 8.32 -26.10 -8.74
N GLY A 290 7.52 -26.28 -7.69
CA GLY A 290 7.80 -27.22 -6.60
C GLY A 290 8.92 -26.78 -5.63
N GLY A 291 9.40 -25.54 -5.73
CA GLY A 291 10.37 -24.97 -4.82
C GLY A 291 9.75 -24.43 -3.54
N SER A 292 10.61 -24.07 -2.57
CA SER A 292 10.22 -23.43 -1.32
C SER A 292 10.51 -21.94 -1.37
N SER A 293 9.66 -21.14 -0.72
CA SER A 293 9.90 -19.70 -0.54
C SER A 293 11.14 -19.44 0.33
N PRO A 294 11.95 -18.41 0.05
CA PRO A 294 13.09 -18.03 0.86
C PRO A 294 12.69 -17.16 2.06
N ASP A 295 11.53 -17.43 2.65
CA ASP A 295 11.10 -16.73 3.87
C ASP A 295 11.76 -17.34 5.12
N GLY A 296 12.10 -16.49 6.08
CA GLY A 296 12.64 -16.90 7.36
C GLY A 296 13.88 -16.16 7.80
N GLU A 297 14.54 -16.70 8.81
CA GLU A 297 15.77 -16.14 9.38
C GLU A 297 17.01 -16.79 8.75
N ILE A 298 18.00 -15.97 8.40
CA ILE A 298 19.32 -16.41 7.92
C ILE A 298 20.35 -16.08 8.99
N ALA A 299 20.96 -17.09 9.57
CA ALA A 299 22.01 -16.92 10.58
C ALA A 299 23.29 -16.33 9.98
N PRO A 300 24.21 -15.77 10.81
CA PRO A 300 25.52 -15.31 10.35
C PRO A 300 26.29 -16.37 9.56
N GLY A 301 26.71 -16.04 8.34
CA GLY A 301 27.45 -16.92 7.43
C GLY A 301 26.60 -17.96 6.70
N GLU A 302 25.28 -17.96 6.90
CA GLU A 302 24.37 -18.89 6.26
C GLU A 302 23.87 -18.39 4.90
N LYS A 303 23.48 -19.33 4.03
CA LYS A 303 22.82 -19.10 2.75
C LYS A 303 21.41 -19.65 2.76
N LEU A 304 20.48 -18.89 2.23
CA LEU A 304 19.10 -19.31 2.00
C LEU A 304 18.82 -19.26 0.50
N ARG A 305 18.44 -20.39 -0.10
CA ARG A 305 17.97 -20.46 -1.49
C ARG A 305 16.50 -20.77 -1.51
N GLY A 306 15.78 -20.12 -2.40
CA GLY A 306 14.36 -20.35 -2.56
C GLY A 306 13.82 -19.80 -3.87
N GLN A 307 12.53 -19.97 -4.06
CA GLN A 307 11.80 -19.55 -5.24
C GLN A 307 10.65 -18.61 -4.85
N VAL A 308 10.49 -17.56 -5.66
CA VAL A 308 9.38 -16.63 -5.53
C VAL A 308 8.69 -16.47 -6.88
N GLY A 309 7.38 -16.58 -6.89
CA GLY A 309 6.58 -16.59 -8.11
C GLY A 309 5.73 -15.34 -8.26
N PHE A 310 5.44 -15.02 -9.50
CA PHE A 310 4.62 -13.89 -9.93
C PHE A 310 3.65 -14.31 -11.02
N GLN A 311 2.49 -13.69 -11.10
CA GLN A 311 1.65 -13.71 -12.28
C GLN A 311 1.85 -12.40 -13.05
N VAL A 312 2.33 -12.53 -14.29
CA VAL A 312 2.55 -11.38 -15.18
C VAL A 312 1.76 -11.56 -16.46
N PRO A 313 1.28 -10.49 -17.11
CA PRO A 313 0.63 -10.59 -18.42
C PRO A 313 1.50 -11.35 -19.43
N VAL A 314 0.88 -12.12 -20.34
CA VAL A 314 1.63 -12.91 -21.33
C VAL A 314 2.49 -12.06 -22.26
N ASP A 315 2.09 -10.81 -22.50
CA ASP A 315 2.74 -9.81 -23.33
C ASP A 315 3.61 -8.79 -22.53
N ALA A 316 3.71 -8.96 -21.20
CA ALA A 316 4.57 -8.11 -20.38
C ALA A 316 6.02 -8.18 -20.87
N SER A 317 6.65 -7.01 -20.96
CA SER A 317 8.01 -6.84 -21.46
C SER A 317 8.85 -5.94 -20.54
N GLY A 318 10.17 -6.06 -20.61
CA GLY A 318 11.11 -5.29 -19.79
C GLY A 318 10.86 -5.47 -18.30
N LEU A 319 10.55 -6.70 -17.91
CA LEU A 319 10.31 -7.05 -16.51
C LEU A 319 11.57 -6.84 -15.68
N VAL A 320 11.40 -6.28 -14.50
CA VAL A 320 12.46 -6.05 -13.52
C VAL A 320 12.01 -6.64 -12.18
N PHE A 321 12.78 -7.59 -11.67
CA PHE A 321 12.63 -8.08 -10.31
C PHE A 321 13.23 -7.08 -9.34
N ILE A 322 12.50 -6.75 -8.27
CA ILE A 322 12.87 -5.76 -7.26
C ILE A 322 12.98 -6.47 -5.92
N PHE A 323 14.17 -6.37 -5.32
CA PHE A 323 14.38 -6.73 -3.93
C PHE A 323 14.55 -5.46 -3.09
N ASP A 324 13.63 -5.25 -2.15
CA ASP A 324 13.63 -4.09 -1.25
C ASP A 324 14.45 -4.41 0.00
N ALA A 325 15.65 -3.86 0.05
CA ALA A 325 16.58 -4.01 1.15
C ALA A 325 16.60 -2.78 2.09
N ASP A 326 15.64 -1.85 1.93
CA ASP A 326 15.53 -0.65 2.76
C ASP A 326 15.33 -0.97 4.24
N VAL A 327 14.70 -2.12 4.56
CA VAL A 327 14.63 -2.63 5.94
C VAL A 327 16.01 -2.80 6.60
N TRP A 328 17.06 -2.85 5.79
CA TRP A 328 18.48 -2.89 6.23
C TRP A 328 19.22 -1.59 5.93
N GLY A 329 18.54 -0.56 5.38
CA GLY A 329 19.12 0.73 5.02
C GLY A 329 20.01 0.69 3.79
N THR A 330 19.83 -0.28 2.89
CA THR A 330 20.69 -0.46 1.69
C THR A 330 19.96 -0.19 0.37
N GLY A 331 18.70 0.25 0.42
CA GLY A 331 17.90 0.60 -0.75
C GLY A 331 17.35 -0.59 -1.53
N LYS A 332 16.91 -0.35 -2.76
CA LYS A 332 16.33 -1.35 -3.64
C LYS A 332 17.34 -1.88 -4.64
N VAL A 333 17.29 -3.19 -4.88
CA VAL A 333 18.07 -3.87 -5.92
C VAL A 333 17.13 -4.24 -7.06
N LEU A 334 17.53 -3.89 -8.29
CA LEU A 334 16.77 -4.13 -9.50
C LEU A 334 17.51 -5.12 -10.40
N ILE A 335 16.83 -6.20 -10.79
CA ILE A 335 17.40 -7.23 -11.67
C ILE A 335 16.54 -7.35 -12.93
N ALA A 336 17.14 -7.12 -14.11
CA ALA A 336 16.46 -7.28 -15.39
C ALA A 336 16.13 -8.76 -15.64
N ILE A 337 14.90 -9.01 -16.03
CA ILE A 337 14.43 -10.35 -16.45
C ILE A 337 14.55 -10.44 -17.97
N PRO A 338 15.26 -11.44 -18.49
CA PRO A 338 15.52 -11.58 -19.92
C PRO A 338 14.29 -11.94 -20.76
#